data_ee6af5d608105b6b4d67dd54234b7d9b
#
_entry.id   ee6af5d608105b6b4d67dd54234b7d9b
#
_cell.length_a   1.000
_cell.length_b   1.000
_cell.length_c   1.000
_cell.angle_alpha   90.00
_cell.angle_beta   90.00
_cell.angle_gamma   90.00
#
_symmetry.space_group_name_H-M   'P 1'
#
loop_
_entity.id
_entity.type
_entity.pdbx_description
1 polymer ?
#
loop_
_entity_poly.entity_id
_entity_poly.type
_entity_poly.pdbx_seq_one_letter_code
_entity_poly.pdbx_strand_id
1 'polypeptide(L)'
;PSDVSKLDADDLLQGGSAVIVAGNVGGGIIFDVPPKDNDPANKDEDNDGIEDSKEGSAVVLTKGSAAAVQIGSATANTAIGPVAGTAAGGHGIVINGSILGDGAYKDIQGNGLVIGGLGGNVSVAGGMTVNGSVSASSNAANAAAVRLGSGATVPTIKTVGAITATGGSTATTLVRGIAIDAGASIASITNSGRISATA
;
A
#
# COMPACT_ATOMS: atom_id res chain seq x y z
N PRO A 1 -15.11 -20.46 8.76
CA PRO A 1 -15.19 -19.00 8.76
C PRO A 1 -16.50 -18.59 9.41
N SER A 2 -16.42 -17.78 10.46
CA SER A 2 -17.62 -17.24 11.11
C SER A 2 -18.40 -16.43 10.07
N ASP A 3 -19.69 -16.65 10.00
CA ASP A 3 -20.56 -15.88 9.11
C ASP A 3 -20.60 -14.42 9.60
N VAL A 4 -19.80 -13.57 8.98
CA VAL A 4 -19.66 -12.14 9.36
C VAL A 4 -20.97 -11.36 9.26
N SER A 5 -21.97 -11.92 8.55
CA SER A 5 -23.31 -11.31 8.48
C SER A 5 -24.11 -11.41 9.79
N LYS A 6 -23.64 -12.22 10.74
CA LYS A 6 -24.28 -12.46 12.05
C LYS A 6 -23.56 -11.77 13.20
N LEU A 7 -22.49 -11.02 12.92
CA LEU A 7 -21.78 -10.26 13.93
C LEU A 7 -22.54 -8.99 14.29
N ASP A 8 -22.66 -8.72 15.57
CA ASP A 8 -23.19 -7.45 16.09
C ASP A 8 -22.12 -6.35 16.02
N ALA A 9 -22.50 -5.10 16.20
CA ALA A 9 -21.59 -3.95 16.05
C ALA A 9 -20.41 -3.99 17.05
N ASP A 10 -20.58 -4.57 18.21
CA ASP A 10 -19.56 -4.75 19.24
C ASP A 10 -18.61 -5.93 18.96
N ASP A 11 -19.00 -6.84 18.08
CA ASP A 11 -18.15 -7.92 17.59
C ASP A 11 -17.19 -7.45 16.49
N LEU A 12 -17.39 -6.25 15.94
CA LEU A 12 -16.61 -5.69 14.83
C LEU A 12 -15.27 -5.13 15.31
N LEU A 13 -14.36 -6.01 15.65
CA LEU A 13 -12.98 -5.61 15.98
C LEU A 13 -12.25 -5.15 14.71
N GLN A 14 -12.18 -3.85 14.53
CA GLN A 14 -11.44 -3.23 13.44
C GLN A 14 -10.03 -2.93 13.87
N GLY A 15 -9.05 -3.42 13.10
CA GLY A 15 -7.65 -3.03 13.24
C GLY A 15 -7.42 -1.57 12.85
N GLY A 16 -6.44 -0.92 13.48
CA GLY A 16 -5.85 0.31 12.95
C GLY A 16 -4.93 0.01 11.76
N SER A 17 -4.26 1.03 11.22
CA SER A 17 -3.23 0.82 10.20
C SER A 17 -2.09 -0.03 10.76
N ALA A 18 -1.65 -1.02 9.99
CA ALA A 18 -0.52 -1.85 10.39
C ALA A 18 0.80 -1.07 10.34
N VAL A 19 0.91 -0.11 9.40
CA VAL A 19 2.06 0.80 9.30
C VAL A 19 1.55 2.23 9.21
N ILE A 20 2.09 3.11 10.06
CA ILE A 20 1.83 4.56 10.02
C ILE A 20 3.18 5.29 9.88
N VAL A 21 3.30 6.12 8.86
CA VAL A 21 4.46 7.00 8.65
C VAL A 21 3.98 8.45 8.74
N ALA A 22 4.14 9.06 9.91
CA ALA A 22 3.68 10.42 10.21
C ALA A 22 4.80 11.47 10.22
N GLY A 23 6.03 11.06 9.95
CA GLY A 23 7.22 11.91 9.93
C GLY A 23 8.07 11.72 8.68
N ASN A 24 9.17 12.48 8.58
CA ASN A 24 10.08 12.39 7.45
C ASN A 24 10.90 11.10 7.46
N VAL A 25 11.10 10.50 6.29
CA VAL A 25 11.93 9.31 6.07
C VAL A 25 12.94 9.62 4.97
N GLY A 26 14.19 9.92 5.33
CA GLY A 26 15.20 10.41 4.39
C GLY A 26 15.66 9.36 3.36
N GLY A 27 15.70 8.09 3.75
CA GLY A 27 16.17 6.97 2.91
C GLY A 27 15.06 6.23 2.14
N GLY A 28 13.83 6.77 2.14
CA GLY A 28 12.69 6.10 1.49
C GLY A 28 12.12 4.94 2.31
N ILE A 29 11.15 4.25 1.71
CA ILE A 29 10.45 3.12 2.33
C ILE A 29 10.49 1.96 1.36
N ILE A 30 10.92 0.79 1.84
CA ILE A 30 10.89 -0.46 1.09
C ILE A 30 10.11 -1.51 1.87
N PHE A 31 9.17 -2.17 1.19
CA PHE A 31 8.52 -3.40 1.65
C PHE A 31 9.11 -4.53 0.82
N ASP A 32 10.10 -5.19 1.37
CA ASP A 32 10.97 -6.09 0.61
C ASP A 32 10.54 -7.56 0.65
N VAL A 33 11.20 -8.34 -0.16
CA VAL A 33 11.15 -9.80 -0.20
C VAL A 33 12.59 -10.32 -0.24
N PRO A 34 12.85 -11.54 0.19
CA PRO A 34 14.18 -12.14 0.05
C PRO A 34 14.67 -12.02 -1.39
N PRO A 35 15.97 -11.77 -1.61
CA PRO A 35 16.54 -11.79 -2.92
C PRO A 35 16.33 -13.18 -3.55
N LYS A 36 16.31 -13.22 -4.87
CA LYS A 36 16.22 -14.49 -5.56
C LYS A 36 17.56 -15.21 -5.42
N ASP A 37 17.55 -16.39 -4.82
CA ASP A 37 18.71 -17.29 -4.81
C ASP A 37 19.16 -17.60 -6.26
N ASN A 38 20.28 -17.05 -6.65
CA ASN A 38 20.90 -17.24 -7.96
C ASN A 38 22.19 -18.05 -7.85
N ASP A 39 22.74 -18.21 -6.65
CA ASP A 39 23.93 -18.98 -6.35
C ASP A 39 23.76 -19.73 -5.02
N PRO A 40 23.43 -21.04 -5.05
CA PRO A 40 23.24 -21.83 -3.83
C PRO A 40 24.47 -21.90 -2.89
N ALA A 41 25.62 -21.46 -3.35
CA ALA A 41 26.83 -21.36 -2.52
C ALA A 41 26.93 -20.03 -1.77
N ASN A 42 26.28 -18.98 -2.26
CA ASN A 42 26.07 -17.72 -1.56
C ASN A 42 24.78 -17.87 -0.70
N LYS A 43 24.85 -17.52 0.55
CA LYS A 43 23.72 -17.61 1.49
C LYS A 43 23.13 -16.26 1.88
N ASP A 44 23.64 -15.18 1.32
CA ASP A 44 23.30 -13.79 1.60
C ASP A 44 23.58 -13.00 0.32
N GLU A 45 22.63 -13.10 -0.66
CA GLU A 45 22.82 -12.53 -2.00
C GLU A 45 22.86 -11.01 -1.99
N ASP A 46 22.17 -10.33 -1.08
CA ASP A 46 22.14 -8.87 -1.02
C ASP A 46 23.16 -8.29 -0.04
N ASN A 47 23.88 -9.16 0.70
CA ASN A 47 24.93 -8.82 1.66
C ASN A 47 24.42 -7.89 2.79
N ASP A 48 23.23 -8.11 3.27
CA ASP A 48 22.66 -7.37 4.40
C ASP A 48 23.04 -7.96 5.77
N GLY A 49 23.63 -9.17 5.80
CA GLY A 49 24.09 -9.90 6.97
C GLY A 49 23.04 -10.86 7.53
N ILE A 50 21.93 -11.07 6.84
CA ILE A 50 20.91 -12.06 7.14
C ILE A 50 20.99 -13.15 6.07
N GLU A 51 21.00 -14.42 6.49
CA GLU A 51 20.98 -15.51 5.50
C GLU A 51 19.63 -15.53 4.79
N ASP A 52 19.58 -15.70 3.46
CA ASP A 52 18.37 -15.74 2.62
C ASP A 52 17.28 -16.68 3.18
N SER A 53 17.72 -17.83 3.75
CA SER A 53 16.80 -18.80 4.38
C SER A 53 16.12 -18.28 5.66
N LYS A 54 16.59 -17.17 6.20
CA LYS A 54 16.05 -16.52 7.41
C LYS A 54 15.28 -15.24 7.09
N GLU A 55 15.34 -14.78 5.87
CA GLU A 55 14.59 -13.63 5.41
C GLU A 55 13.13 -13.98 5.12
N GLY A 56 12.26 -13.00 5.31
CA GLY A 56 10.83 -13.11 5.07
C GLY A 56 10.32 -12.05 4.10
N SER A 57 9.32 -12.40 3.31
CA SER A 57 8.63 -11.41 2.49
C SER A 57 7.83 -10.45 3.35
N ALA A 58 7.90 -9.16 3.07
CA ALA A 58 7.06 -8.16 3.70
C ALA A 58 5.59 -8.41 3.35
N VAL A 59 4.79 -8.69 4.38
CA VAL A 59 3.33 -8.83 4.29
C VAL A 59 2.69 -7.86 5.28
N VAL A 60 2.01 -6.85 4.74
CA VAL A 60 1.28 -5.85 5.55
C VAL A 60 -0.20 -6.06 5.35
N LEU A 61 -0.90 -6.41 6.42
CA LEU A 61 -2.34 -6.67 6.41
C LEU A 61 -3.03 -5.87 7.50
N THR A 62 -4.16 -5.26 7.17
CA THR A 62 -5.12 -4.78 8.17
C THR A 62 -6.51 -5.29 7.86
N LYS A 63 -7.33 -5.47 8.90
CA LYS A 63 -8.76 -5.75 8.81
C LYS A 63 -9.54 -4.60 9.40
N GLY A 64 -10.50 -4.10 8.65
CA GLY A 64 -11.31 -2.93 9.03
C GLY A 64 -11.13 -1.76 8.07
N SER A 65 -11.63 -0.59 8.47
CA SER A 65 -11.68 0.60 7.61
C SER A 65 -10.35 1.36 7.48
N ALA A 66 -9.40 1.11 8.39
CA ALA A 66 -8.09 1.74 8.33
C ALA A 66 -7.28 1.27 7.10
N ALA A 67 -6.39 2.11 6.60
CA ALA A 67 -5.46 1.70 5.56
C ALA A 67 -4.42 0.71 6.12
N ALA A 68 -4.01 -0.31 5.37
CA ALA A 68 -2.93 -1.18 5.80
C ALA A 68 -1.64 -0.38 6.01
N VAL A 69 -1.35 0.54 5.09
CA VAL A 69 -0.26 1.52 5.21
C VAL A 69 -0.85 2.93 5.08
N GLN A 70 -0.63 3.78 6.09
CA GLN A 70 -0.98 5.19 6.07
C GLN A 70 0.30 6.05 6.11
N ILE A 71 0.49 6.90 5.11
CA ILE A 71 1.60 7.87 5.04
C ILE A 71 1.03 9.28 5.10
N GLY A 72 1.46 10.05 6.10
CA GLY A 72 1.04 11.42 6.32
C GLY A 72 0.69 11.72 7.77
N SER A 73 0.53 12.98 8.08
CA SER A 73 0.19 13.51 9.41
C SER A 73 -0.91 14.56 9.29
N ALA A 74 -1.73 14.67 10.33
CA ALA A 74 -2.74 15.73 10.41
C ALA A 74 -2.14 17.10 10.77
N THR A 75 -0.96 17.13 11.40
CA THR A 75 -0.38 18.31 12.03
C THR A 75 0.95 18.75 11.41
N ALA A 76 1.59 17.91 10.60
CA ALA A 76 2.89 18.18 10.02
C ALA A 76 2.98 17.67 8.58
N ASN A 77 3.85 18.28 7.78
CA ASN A 77 4.19 17.76 6.46
C ASN A 77 5.11 16.55 6.61
N THR A 78 5.01 15.63 5.66
CA THR A 78 5.80 14.39 5.61
C THR A 78 6.57 14.33 4.29
N ALA A 79 7.87 14.12 4.36
CA ALA A 79 8.72 13.95 3.19
C ALA A 79 9.36 12.55 3.19
N ILE A 80 9.17 11.83 2.09
CA ILE A 80 9.77 10.52 1.85
C ILE A 80 10.87 10.71 0.81
N GLY A 81 12.12 10.52 1.22
CA GLY A 81 13.29 10.57 0.33
C GLY A 81 13.39 9.36 -0.57
N PRO A 82 14.34 9.31 -1.50
CA PRO A 82 14.52 8.18 -2.40
C PRO A 82 15.13 6.98 -1.66
N VAL A 83 14.66 5.78 -1.99
CA VAL A 83 15.33 4.54 -1.59
C VAL A 83 16.68 4.45 -2.29
N ALA A 84 17.72 4.09 -1.55
CA ALA A 84 19.07 3.94 -2.09
C ALA A 84 19.16 2.77 -3.10
N GLY A 85 20.10 2.86 -4.01
CA GLY A 85 20.39 1.81 -4.99
C GLY A 85 19.67 1.97 -6.33
N THR A 86 20.27 1.41 -7.37
CA THR A 86 19.78 1.51 -8.76
C THR A 86 18.50 0.71 -9.00
N ALA A 87 18.30 -0.39 -8.28
CA ALA A 87 17.10 -1.22 -8.38
C ALA A 87 15.83 -0.47 -7.97
N ALA A 88 15.95 0.48 -7.04
CA ALA A 88 14.84 1.32 -6.60
C ALA A 88 14.40 2.36 -7.64
N GLY A 89 15.21 2.63 -8.68
CA GLY A 89 14.89 3.57 -9.75
C GLY A 89 14.69 5.02 -9.29
N GLY A 90 15.21 5.38 -8.11
CA GLY A 90 15.03 6.70 -7.50
C GLY A 90 13.66 6.93 -6.86
N HIS A 91 12.82 5.89 -6.73
CA HIS A 91 11.51 6.00 -6.06
C HIS A 91 11.65 6.10 -4.54
N GLY A 92 10.78 6.90 -3.93
CA GLY A 92 10.73 7.04 -2.49
C GLY A 92 9.98 5.88 -1.80
N ILE A 93 9.11 5.17 -2.53
CA ILE A 93 8.42 3.98 -2.03
C ILE A 93 8.62 2.84 -3.00
N VAL A 94 9.11 1.70 -2.49
CA VAL A 94 9.34 0.46 -3.24
C VAL A 94 8.55 -0.65 -2.56
N ILE A 95 7.69 -1.32 -3.31
CA ILE A 95 6.85 -2.41 -2.80
C ILE A 95 7.17 -3.67 -3.59
N ASN A 96 8.04 -4.51 -3.05
CA ASN A 96 8.38 -5.83 -3.57
C ASN A 96 7.48 -6.92 -2.94
N GLY A 97 7.08 -6.72 -1.68
CA GLY A 97 6.18 -7.57 -0.93
C GLY A 97 4.70 -7.32 -1.21
N SER A 98 3.86 -7.51 -0.20
CA SER A 98 2.41 -7.37 -0.34
C SER A 98 1.80 -6.45 0.73
N ILE A 99 0.84 -5.63 0.29
CA ILE A 99 0.03 -4.78 1.16
C ILE A 99 -1.44 -5.11 0.89
N LEU A 100 -2.21 -5.43 1.94
CA LEU A 100 -3.63 -5.73 1.84
C LEU A 100 -4.44 -4.96 2.89
N GLY A 101 -5.38 -4.15 2.43
CA GLY A 101 -6.44 -3.57 3.26
C GLY A 101 -7.74 -4.34 3.06
N ASP A 102 -8.17 -5.08 4.08
CA ASP A 102 -9.37 -5.91 4.03
C ASP A 102 -10.46 -5.28 4.90
N GLY A 103 -11.53 -4.79 4.27
CA GLY A 103 -12.72 -4.32 4.98
C GLY A 103 -13.35 -5.41 5.85
N ALA A 104 -13.19 -6.68 5.47
CA ALA A 104 -13.61 -7.91 6.15
C ALA A 104 -15.11 -8.00 6.42
N TYR A 105 -15.72 -6.95 6.98
CA TYR A 105 -17.10 -6.93 7.39
C TYR A 105 -17.99 -6.21 6.37
N LYS A 106 -19.30 -6.49 6.41
CA LYS A 106 -20.27 -5.78 5.58
C LYS A 106 -20.23 -4.27 5.88
N ASP A 107 -20.31 -3.47 4.83
CA ASP A 107 -20.34 -1.99 4.87
C ASP A 107 -19.05 -1.33 5.41
N ILE A 108 -17.96 -2.12 5.59
CA ILE A 108 -16.63 -1.61 5.97
C ILE A 108 -15.76 -1.50 4.73
N GLN A 109 -15.20 -0.30 4.51
CA GLN A 109 -14.32 -0.04 3.38
C GLN A 109 -12.96 -0.73 3.54
N GLY A 110 -12.36 -1.15 2.43
CA GLY A 110 -11.00 -1.66 2.39
C GLY A 110 -10.03 -0.63 1.81
N ASN A 111 -8.88 -0.40 2.47
CA ASN A 111 -7.86 0.53 2.01
C ASN A 111 -6.47 -0.13 2.11
N GLY A 112 -5.77 -0.28 0.99
CA GLY A 112 -4.42 -0.83 0.97
C GLY A 112 -3.39 0.21 1.43
N LEU A 113 -2.88 1.02 0.51
CA LEU A 113 -1.93 2.11 0.75
C LEU A 113 -2.63 3.45 0.58
N VAL A 114 -2.59 4.29 1.61
CA VAL A 114 -3.08 5.67 1.56
C VAL A 114 -1.94 6.65 1.81
N ILE A 115 -1.76 7.62 0.91
CA ILE A 115 -0.74 8.65 0.98
C ILE A 115 -1.44 10.02 1.05
N GLY A 116 -1.24 10.76 2.13
CA GLY A 116 -1.88 12.06 2.37
C GLY A 116 -3.33 11.94 2.87
N GLY A 117 -4.09 13.01 2.72
CA GLY A 117 -5.51 13.08 3.10
C GLY A 117 -5.78 13.32 4.57
N LEU A 118 -4.75 13.56 5.39
CA LEU A 118 -4.88 13.83 6.83
C LEU A 118 -4.80 15.32 7.20
N GLY A 119 -4.37 16.20 6.28
CA GLY A 119 -4.24 17.63 6.51
C GLY A 119 -2.84 18.15 6.20
N GLY A 120 -1.78 17.50 6.65
CA GLY A 120 -0.41 17.80 6.24
C GLY A 120 -0.12 17.35 4.82
N ASN A 121 0.78 18.04 4.13
CA ASN A 121 1.22 17.62 2.80
C ASN A 121 2.18 16.44 2.88
N VAL A 122 2.12 15.57 1.88
CA VAL A 122 3.05 14.44 1.73
C VAL A 122 3.76 14.55 0.40
N SER A 123 5.09 14.53 0.42
CA SER A 123 5.91 14.48 -0.79
C SER A 123 6.70 13.17 -0.85
N VAL A 124 6.66 12.48 -1.98
CA VAL A 124 7.38 11.22 -2.21
C VAL A 124 8.38 11.43 -3.33
N ALA A 125 9.67 11.39 -3.02
CA ALA A 125 10.74 11.59 -4.01
C ALA A 125 10.68 10.52 -5.11
N GLY A 126 10.67 10.93 -6.37
CA GLY A 126 10.59 10.02 -7.52
C GLY A 126 9.29 9.20 -7.62
N GLY A 127 8.39 9.33 -6.63
CA GLY A 127 7.14 8.57 -6.59
C GLY A 127 7.31 7.15 -6.03
N MET A 128 6.51 6.21 -6.55
CA MET A 128 6.50 4.84 -6.05
C MET A 128 6.57 3.79 -7.17
N THR A 129 7.15 2.63 -6.85
CA THR A 129 7.07 1.43 -7.69
C THR A 129 6.44 0.26 -6.93
N VAL A 130 5.56 -0.47 -7.61
CA VAL A 130 4.91 -1.69 -7.12
C VAL A 130 5.39 -2.85 -7.98
N ASN A 131 6.36 -3.60 -7.46
CA ASN A 131 6.89 -4.82 -8.08
C ASN A 131 6.13 -6.06 -7.57
N GLY A 132 5.71 -6.04 -6.30
CA GLY A 132 4.85 -7.04 -5.67
C GLY A 132 3.37 -6.72 -5.81
N SER A 133 2.63 -6.59 -4.70
CA SER A 133 1.20 -6.33 -4.76
C SER A 133 0.70 -5.30 -3.75
N VAL A 134 -0.25 -4.48 -4.20
CA VAL A 134 -1.08 -3.65 -3.31
C VAL A 134 -2.53 -3.98 -3.59
N SER A 135 -3.28 -4.39 -2.57
CA SER A 135 -4.66 -4.80 -2.73
C SER A 135 -5.58 -4.21 -1.68
N ALA A 136 -6.85 -4.14 -2.05
CA ALA A 136 -7.93 -3.81 -1.12
C ALA A 136 -9.15 -4.69 -1.41
N SER A 137 -9.85 -5.08 -0.35
CA SER A 137 -11.11 -5.79 -0.46
C SER A 137 -12.17 -5.17 0.44
N SER A 138 -13.44 -5.26 0.03
CA SER A 138 -14.58 -4.82 0.84
C SER A 138 -15.81 -5.68 0.58
N ASN A 139 -16.73 -5.71 1.54
CA ASN A 139 -18.03 -6.34 1.38
C ASN A 139 -19.10 -5.25 1.48
N ALA A 140 -19.73 -4.92 0.33
CA ALA A 140 -20.76 -3.89 0.18
C ALA A 140 -20.32 -2.46 0.57
N ALA A 141 -19.01 -2.16 0.50
CA ALA A 141 -18.43 -0.84 0.77
C ALA A 141 -17.37 -0.47 -0.28
N ASN A 142 -16.81 0.73 -0.16
CA ASN A 142 -15.72 1.17 -1.04
C ASN A 142 -14.45 0.36 -0.82
N ALA A 143 -13.68 0.16 -1.89
CA ALA A 143 -12.33 -0.39 -1.82
C ALA A 143 -11.36 0.45 -2.66
N ALA A 144 -10.19 0.74 -2.11
CA ALA A 144 -9.12 1.42 -2.83
C ALA A 144 -7.77 0.76 -2.51
N ALA A 145 -7.13 0.15 -3.51
CA ALA A 145 -5.83 -0.47 -3.28
C ALA A 145 -4.77 0.60 -3.02
N VAL A 146 -4.68 1.62 -3.88
CA VAL A 146 -3.83 2.81 -3.67
C VAL A 146 -4.71 4.04 -3.68
N ARG A 147 -4.59 4.90 -2.67
CA ARG A 147 -5.27 6.20 -2.62
C ARG A 147 -4.27 7.32 -2.38
N LEU A 148 -4.27 8.30 -3.27
CA LEU A 148 -3.59 9.57 -3.06
C LEU A 148 -4.62 10.56 -2.54
N GLY A 149 -4.53 10.87 -1.25
CA GLY A 149 -5.39 11.86 -0.58
C GLY A 149 -4.91 13.30 -0.83
N SER A 150 -5.75 14.26 -0.49
CA SER A 150 -5.42 15.69 -0.62
C SER A 150 -4.06 16.02 0.01
N GLY A 151 -3.26 16.84 -0.64
CA GLY A 151 -1.91 17.23 -0.22
C GLY A 151 -0.81 16.20 -0.57
N ALA A 152 -1.15 15.04 -1.15
CA ALA A 152 -0.14 14.09 -1.61
C ALA A 152 0.47 14.53 -2.94
N THR A 153 1.81 14.52 -3.01
CA THR A 153 2.59 14.69 -4.24
C THR A 153 3.41 13.43 -4.49
N VAL A 154 2.98 12.64 -5.47
CA VAL A 154 3.61 11.38 -5.87
C VAL A 154 3.90 11.47 -7.36
N PRO A 155 5.10 11.89 -7.79
CA PRO A 155 5.38 12.19 -9.20
C PRO A 155 5.05 11.05 -10.15
N THR A 156 5.35 9.80 -9.75
CA THR A 156 5.11 8.64 -10.59
C THR A 156 4.57 7.47 -9.77
N ILE A 157 3.62 6.74 -10.34
CA ILE A 157 3.27 5.38 -9.92
C ILE A 157 3.67 4.43 -11.04
N LYS A 158 4.64 3.56 -10.77
CA LYS A 158 5.06 2.50 -11.67
C LYS A 158 4.54 1.16 -11.15
N THR A 159 3.79 0.44 -11.99
CA THR A 159 3.28 -0.91 -11.65
C THR A 159 3.95 -1.94 -12.54
N VAL A 160 4.68 -2.86 -11.92
CA VAL A 160 5.26 -4.05 -12.55
C VAL A 160 4.52 -5.30 -12.08
N GLY A 161 4.18 -5.35 -10.80
CA GLY A 161 3.35 -6.38 -10.17
C GLY A 161 1.86 -6.08 -10.28
N ALA A 162 1.14 -6.00 -9.15
CA ALA A 162 -0.32 -5.87 -9.15
C ALA A 162 -0.83 -4.77 -8.21
N ILE A 163 -1.79 -3.98 -8.70
CA ILE A 163 -2.63 -3.08 -7.89
C ILE A 163 -4.07 -3.51 -8.12
N THR A 164 -4.73 -4.10 -7.11
CA THR A 164 -6.03 -4.72 -7.30
C THR A 164 -7.01 -4.33 -6.21
N ALA A 165 -8.24 -4.01 -6.60
CA ALA A 165 -9.32 -3.81 -5.65
C ALA A 165 -10.49 -4.74 -5.98
N THR A 166 -11.12 -5.31 -4.95
CA THR A 166 -12.33 -6.12 -5.07
C THR A 166 -13.37 -5.64 -4.10
N GLY A 167 -14.63 -5.70 -4.48
CA GLY A 167 -15.71 -5.26 -3.59
C GLY A 167 -17.04 -5.88 -3.95
N GLY A 168 -17.92 -5.96 -2.95
CA GLY A 168 -19.32 -6.27 -3.17
C GLY A 168 -20.02 -5.11 -3.87
N SER A 169 -20.76 -5.39 -4.93
CA SER A 169 -21.46 -4.38 -5.71
C SER A 169 -22.74 -3.92 -5.03
N THR A 170 -22.81 -2.62 -4.72
CA THR A 170 -24.07 -1.90 -4.49
C THR A 170 -24.10 -0.70 -5.43
N ALA A 171 -25.28 -0.10 -5.63
CA ALA A 171 -25.42 1.04 -6.55
C ALA A 171 -24.53 2.26 -6.22
N THR A 172 -23.96 2.32 -5.02
CA THR A 172 -23.18 3.47 -4.53
C THR A 172 -21.73 3.12 -4.17
N THR A 173 -21.32 1.86 -4.23
CA THR A 173 -19.95 1.47 -3.88
C THR A 173 -18.96 1.76 -5.01
N LEU A 174 -17.78 2.21 -4.63
CA LEU A 174 -16.69 2.56 -5.55
C LEU A 174 -15.50 1.66 -5.27
N VAL A 175 -15.19 0.80 -6.23
CA VAL A 175 -14.03 -0.09 -6.19
C VAL A 175 -12.97 0.46 -7.15
N ARG A 176 -11.77 0.75 -6.63
CA ARG A 176 -10.71 1.41 -7.39
C ARG A 176 -9.36 0.76 -7.13
N GLY A 177 -8.64 0.38 -8.20
CA GLY A 177 -7.22 0.03 -8.09
C GLY A 177 -6.42 1.23 -7.61
N ILE A 178 -6.56 2.38 -8.28
CA ILE A 178 -5.95 3.66 -7.89
C ILE A 178 -7.04 4.71 -7.78
N ALA A 179 -7.06 5.43 -6.65
CA ALA A 179 -7.89 6.60 -6.39
C ALA A 179 -7.01 7.83 -6.20
N ILE A 180 -7.32 8.93 -6.89
CA ILE A 180 -6.60 10.20 -6.76
C ILE A 180 -7.64 11.24 -6.37
N ASP A 181 -7.52 11.75 -5.15
CA ASP A 181 -8.45 12.73 -4.61
C ASP A 181 -8.12 14.15 -5.11
N ALA A 182 -9.08 15.04 -5.04
CA ALA A 182 -8.86 16.45 -5.31
C ALA A 182 -7.78 17.01 -4.35
N GLY A 183 -6.81 17.77 -4.91
CA GLY A 183 -5.67 18.28 -4.17
C GLY A 183 -4.48 17.32 -4.05
N ALA A 184 -4.57 16.11 -4.60
CA ALA A 184 -3.40 15.27 -4.83
C ALA A 184 -2.75 15.60 -6.18
N SER A 185 -1.44 15.37 -6.30
CA SER A 185 -0.66 15.63 -7.52
C SER A 185 0.11 14.38 -7.94
N ILE A 186 -0.03 14.04 -9.22
CA ILE A 186 0.70 12.97 -9.89
C ILE A 186 1.02 13.42 -11.32
N ALA A 187 2.23 13.13 -11.80
CA ALA A 187 2.64 13.45 -13.16
C ALA A 187 2.44 12.28 -14.13
N SER A 188 2.65 11.04 -13.67
CA SER A 188 2.52 9.87 -14.56
C SER A 188 2.13 8.59 -13.81
N ILE A 189 1.41 7.72 -14.54
CA ILE A 189 1.19 6.32 -14.15
C ILE A 189 1.70 5.46 -15.29
N THR A 190 2.66 4.57 -14.99
CA THR A 190 3.16 3.58 -15.95
C THR A 190 2.80 2.19 -15.47
N ASN A 191 2.22 1.38 -16.35
CA ASN A 191 1.78 0.03 -16.00
C ASN A 191 2.32 -0.99 -17.01
N SER A 192 3.15 -1.90 -16.52
CA SER A 192 3.59 -3.11 -17.23
C SER A 192 3.08 -4.39 -16.57
N GLY A 193 2.45 -4.26 -15.40
CA GLY A 193 1.81 -5.34 -14.67
C GLY A 193 0.29 -5.28 -14.76
N ARG A 194 -0.38 -5.38 -13.62
CA ARG A 194 -1.85 -5.39 -13.53
C ARG A 194 -2.39 -4.25 -12.66
N ILE A 195 -3.33 -3.49 -13.19
CA ILE A 195 -4.19 -2.59 -12.39
C ILE A 195 -5.62 -3.01 -12.66
N SER A 196 -6.37 -3.41 -11.63
CA SER A 196 -7.76 -3.84 -11.79
C SER A 196 -8.65 -3.45 -10.62
N ALA A 197 -9.93 -3.31 -10.93
CA ALA A 197 -11.01 -3.16 -9.98
C ALA A 197 -12.16 -4.10 -10.39
N THR A 198 -12.71 -4.84 -9.43
CA THR A 198 -13.81 -5.78 -9.66
C THR A 198 -14.86 -5.56 -8.56
N ALA A 199 -16.09 -5.32 -8.99
CA ALA A 199 -17.26 -5.16 -8.13
C ALA A 199 -18.29 -6.26 -8.43
#